data_9c2b16942003c98e1fb766988f72aa3b
#
_entry.id   9c2b16942003c98e1fb766988f72aa3b
#
_cell.length_a   1.000
_cell.length_b   1.000
_cell.length_c   1.000
_cell.angle_alpha   90.00
_cell.angle_beta   90.00
_cell.angle_gamma   90.00
#
_symmetry.space_group_name_H-M   'P 1'
#
loop_
_entity.id
_entity.type
_entity.pdbx_description
1 polymer ?
#
loop_
_entity_poly.entity_id
_entity_poly.type
_entity_poly.pdbx_seq_one_letter_code
_entity_poly.pdbx_strand_id
1 'polypeptide(L)'
;MVTCKNRLTGEVKEVDAEKLRFRPAAYGVIINDGKVLLNTAWDGHDFPGGGIDQGESIRDALLREIKEETGVSVDVGPLLHVGEDFFIANFVKDTYFHSLLYYFLCTNPKGELSTAGFAPYEKEYMKAPIWVPFDQFDTLRFYNSIDSAALVRKAATGKGYTVTV
;
A
#
# COMPACT_ATOMS: atom_id res chain seq x y z
N MET A 1 2.13 -8.25 25.47
CA MET A 1 1.26 -8.82 24.40
C MET A 1 0.80 -7.70 23.51
N VAL A 2 0.69 -7.94 22.21
CA VAL A 2 0.22 -6.98 21.21
C VAL A 2 -0.86 -7.67 20.38
N THR A 3 -1.96 -6.98 20.14
CA THR A 3 -3.07 -7.50 19.33
C THR A 3 -2.74 -7.39 17.85
N CYS A 4 -2.57 -8.52 17.16
CA CYS A 4 -2.36 -8.57 15.71
C CYS A 4 -3.64 -9.02 15.00
N LYS A 5 -3.92 -8.43 13.83
CA LYS A 5 -5.11 -8.74 13.03
C LYS A 5 -4.72 -9.21 11.63
N ASN A 6 -5.33 -10.30 11.17
CA ASN A 6 -5.28 -10.71 9.77
C ASN A 6 -6.29 -9.86 8.97
N ARG A 7 -5.82 -9.11 7.98
CA ARG A 7 -6.67 -8.18 7.21
C ARG A 7 -7.57 -8.88 6.21
N LEU A 8 -7.22 -10.09 5.79
CA LEU A 8 -8.02 -10.90 4.87
C LEU A 8 -9.11 -11.68 5.59
N THR A 9 -8.75 -12.43 6.64
CA THR A 9 -9.66 -13.34 7.34
C THR A 9 -10.39 -12.71 8.52
N GLY A 10 -9.87 -11.59 9.04
CA GLY A 10 -10.38 -10.96 10.27
C GLY A 10 -9.91 -11.63 11.57
N GLU A 11 -9.08 -12.68 11.49
CA GLU A 11 -8.49 -13.34 12.66
C GLU A 11 -7.73 -12.34 13.54
N VAL A 12 -7.91 -12.48 14.86
CA VAL A 12 -7.21 -11.65 15.87
C VAL A 12 -6.45 -12.55 16.80
N LYS A 13 -5.18 -12.22 17.08
CA LYS A 13 -4.31 -12.93 18.04
C LYS A 13 -3.58 -11.96 18.95
N GLU A 14 -3.43 -12.35 20.20
CA GLU A 14 -2.48 -11.75 21.14
C GLU A 14 -1.10 -12.38 20.95
N VAL A 15 -0.11 -11.57 20.64
CA VAL A 15 1.24 -12.00 20.29
C VAL A 15 2.27 -11.31 21.19
N ASP A 16 3.29 -12.05 21.63
CA ASP A 16 4.43 -11.44 22.32
C ASP A 16 5.17 -10.46 21.42
N ALA A 17 5.50 -9.29 21.93
CA ALA A 17 6.19 -8.24 21.16
C ALA A 17 7.52 -8.74 20.54
N GLU A 18 8.20 -9.66 21.20
CA GLU A 18 9.45 -10.27 20.72
C GLU A 18 9.29 -11.11 19.45
N LYS A 19 8.05 -11.55 19.14
CA LYS A 19 7.74 -12.30 17.92
C LYS A 19 7.41 -11.41 16.73
N LEU A 20 7.26 -10.11 16.95
CA LEU A 20 6.98 -9.16 15.89
C LEU A 20 8.23 -8.90 15.05
N ARG A 21 8.04 -8.91 13.73
CA ARG A 21 9.04 -8.42 12.79
C ARG A 21 8.70 -6.99 12.44
N PHE A 22 9.67 -6.08 12.62
CA PHE A 22 9.50 -4.71 12.21
C PHE A 22 9.58 -4.60 10.67
N ARG A 23 8.54 -4.00 10.04
CA ARG A 23 8.44 -3.90 8.59
C ARG A 23 7.90 -2.52 8.19
N PRO A 24 8.77 -1.52 8.03
CA PRO A 24 8.34 -0.26 7.42
C PRO A 24 7.91 -0.50 5.96
N ALA A 25 6.90 0.24 5.50
CA ALA A 25 6.36 0.11 4.15
C ALA A 25 5.93 1.47 3.58
N ALA A 26 6.06 1.64 2.26
CA ALA A 26 5.68 2.87 1.56
C ALA A 26 4.65 2.58 0.47
N TYR A 27 3.62 3.42 0.38
CA TYR A 27 2.50 3.28 -0.54
C TYR A 27 2.25 4.57 -1.32
N GLY A 28 1.89 4.44 -2.59
CA GLY A 28 1.57 5.57 -3.46
C GLY A 28 0.06 5.75 -3.66
N VAL A 29 -0.47 6.89 -3.25
CA VAL A 29 -1.79 7.33 -3.66
C VAL A 29 -1.63 8.02 -5.02
N ILE A 30 -1.73 7.22 -6.08
CA ILE A 30 -1.47 7.66 -7.45
C ILE A 30 -2.76 8.19 -8.04
N ILE A 31 -2.81 9.48 -8.33
CA ILE A 31 -4.01 10.12 -8.88
C ILE A 31 -3.74 10.66 -10.28
N ASN A 32 -4.72 10.47 -11.16
CA ASN A 32 -4.72 11.00 -12.52
C ASN A 32 -6.15 11.18 -13.03
N ASP A 33 -6.47 12.34 -13.59
CA ASP A 33 -7.77 12.64 -14.22
C ASP A 33 -9.00 12.22 -13.39
N GLY A 34 -9.02 12.55 -12.09
CA GLY A 34 -10.14 12.24 -11.20
C GLY A 34 -10.26 10.77 -10.80
N LYS A 35 -9.21 9.98 -11.03
CA LYS A 35 -9.12 8.56 -10.68
C LYS A 35 -7.94 8.30 -9.78
N VAL A 36 -8.01 7.22 -9.02
CA VAL A 36 -6.90 6.65 -8.24
C VAL A 36 -6.53 5.27 -8.78
N LEU A 37 -5.23 4.99 -8.84
CA LEU A 37 -4.73 3.66 -9.22
C LEU A 37 -4.68 2.78 -7.98
N LEU A 38 -5.28 1.60 -8.08
CA LEU A 38 -5.32 0.62 -7.02
C LEU A 38 -4.82 -0.75 -7.50
N ASN A 39 -4.12 -1.44 -6.65
CA ASN A 39 -3.91 -2.87 -6.75
C ASN A 39 -5.21 -3.60 -6.41
N THR A 40 -5.46 -4.71 -7.08
CA THR A 40 -6.56 -5.62 -6.80
C THR A 40 -5.99 -6.95 -6.31
N ALA A 41 -6.42 -7.39 -5.15
CA ALA A 41 -6.02 -8.67 -4.58
C ALA A 41 -7.23 -9.36 -3.95
N TRP A 42 -7.36 -10.68 -4.12
CA TRP A 42 -8.55 -11.45 -3.69
C TRP A 42 -9.87 -10.80 -4.12
N ASP A 43 -10.61 -10.25 -3.17
CA ASP A 43 -11.90 -9.57 -3.35
C ASP A 43 -11.85 -8.09 -2.89
N GLY A 44 -10.66 -7.51 -2.79
CA GLY A 44 -10.47 -6.14 -2.32
C GLY A 44 -9.30 -5.43 -3.00
N HIS A 45 -8.93 -4.30 -2.42
CA HIS A 45 -7.96 -3.38 -2.99
C HIS A 45 -6.94 -2.91 -1.96
N ASP A 46 -5.81 -2.40 -2.46
CA ASP A 46 -4.85 -1.60 -1.69
C ASP A 46 -4.16 -0.57 -2.62
N PHE A 47 -3.47 0.38 -2.02
CA PHE A 47 -2.60 1.29 -2.77
C PHE A 47 -1.35 0.55 -3.22
N PRO A 48 -0.81 0.83 -4.43
CA PRO A 48 0.47 0.30 -4.86
C PRO A 48 1.59 0.67 -3.91
N GLY A 49 2.43 -0.31 -3.57
CA GLY A 49 3.54 -0.14 -2.64
C GLY A 49 3.76 -1.36 -1.78
N GLY A 50 4.83 -1.32 -0.97
CA GLY A 50 5.21 -2.46 -0.18
C GLY A 50 6.33 -2.19 0.82
N GLY A 51 7.02 -3.24 1.22
CA GLY A 51 8.08 -3.18 2.22
C GLY A 51 9.30 -2.40 1.75
N ILE A 52 9.91 -1.69 2.69
CA ILE A 52 11.19 -1.01 2.49
C ILE A 52 12.28 -2.00 2.89
N ASP A 53 13.17 -2.33 1.96
CA ASP A 53 14.27 -3.24 2.22
C ASP A 53 15.38 -2.56 3.02
N GLN A 54 16.17 -3.36 3.74
CA GLN A 54 17.29 -2.84 4.52
C GLN A 54 18.32 -2.18 3.60
N GLY A 55 18.62 -0.90 3.86
CA GLY A 55 19.55 -0.11 3.06
C GLY A 55 18.89 0.61 1.88
N GLU A 56 17.60 0.42 1.66
CA GLU A 56 16.83 1.13 0.64
C GLU A 56 16.23 2.42 1.20
N SER A 57 16.20 3.50 0.43
CA SER A 57 15.47 4.70 0.84
C SER A 57 13.95 4.49 0.69
N ILE A 58 13.16 5.21 1.50
CA ILE A 58 11.68 5.17 1.39
C ILE A 58 11.22 5.48 -0.04
N ARG A 59 11.87 6.45 -0.69
CA ARG A 59 11.54 6.86 -2.05
C ARG A 59 11.85 5.78 -3.09
N ASP A 60 13.01 5.13 -2.96
CA ASP A 60 13.42 4.09 -3.91
C ASP A 60 12.52 2.86 -3.76
N ALA A 61 12.20 2.44 -2.52
CA ALA A 61 11.25 1.38 -2.24
C ALA A 61 9.89 1.65 -2.88
N LEU A 62 9.35 2.85 -2.66
CA LEU A 62 8.07 3.26 -3.23
C LEU A 62 8.05 3.21 -4.75
N LEU A 63 9.09 3.73 -5.41
CA LEU A 63 9.19 3.74 -6.87
C LEU A 63 9.36 2.32 -7.44
N ARG A 64 10.15 1.47 -6.78
CA ARG A 64 10.34 0.06 -7.14
C ARG A 64 9.02 -0.71 -7.06
N GLU A 65 8.34 -0.66 -5.92
CA GLU A 65 7.08 -1.35 -5.68
C GLU A 65 5.98 -0.90 -6.68
N ILE A 66 5.81 0.41 -6.86
CA ILE A 66 4.84 0.93 -7.85
C ILE A 66 5.15 0.38 -9.23
N LYS A 67 6.42 0.36 -9.63
CA LYS A 67 6.82 -0.15 -10.94
C LYS A 67 6.56 -1.64 -11.09
N GLU A 68 6.89 -2.43 -10.08
CA GLU A 68 6.71 -3.88 -10.06
C GLU A 68 5.23 -4.25 -10.10
N GLU A 69 4.41 -3.60 -9.28
CA GLU A 69 2.99 -3.94 -9.12
C GLU A 69 2.06 -3.36 -10.20
N THR A 70 2.45 -2.25 -10.82
CA THR A 70 1.56 -1.54 -11.74
C THR A 70 2.08 -1.35 -13.16
N GLY A 71 3.39 -1.46 -13.35
CA GLY A 71 4.05 -1.17 -14.63
C GLY A 71 4.29 0.32 -14.90
N VAL A 72 3.71 1.24 -14.12
CA VAL A 72 3.91 2.69 -14.34
C VAL A 72 5.07 3.26 -13.54
N SER A 73 5.57 4.41 -13.97
CA SER A 73 6.48 5.28 -13.21
C SER A 73 5.73 6.55 -12.81
N VAL A 74 6.07 7.15 -11.69
CA VAL A 74 5.36 8.31 -11.12
C VAL A 74 6.32 9.36 -10.58
N ASP A 75 5.83 10.57 -10.39
CA ASP A 75 6.48 11.59 -9.59
C ASP A 75 5.99 11.47 -8.14
N VAL A 76 6.91 11.31 -7.18
CA VAL A 76 6.59 11.24 -5.75
C VAL A 76 6.49 12.65 -5.19
N GLY A 77 5.33 12.98 -4.68
CA GLY A 77 4.99 14.25 -4.05
C GLY A 77 5.03 14.19 -2.50
N PRO A 78 4.19 14.99 -1.83
CA PRO A 78 4.21 15.09 -0.38
C PRO A 78 3.71 13.83 0.32
N LEU A 79 4.18 13.63 1.57
CA LEU A 79 3.64 12.63 2.49
C LEU A 79 2.20 13.03 2.91
N LEU A 80 1.27 12.14 2.70
CA LEU A 80 -0.14 12.35 3.05
C LEU A 80 -0.46 11.87 4.47
N HIS A 81 0.07 10.70 4.84
CA HIS A 81 -0.26 10.03 6.09
C HIS A 81 0.85 9.10 6.55
N VAL A 82 0.99 8.94 7.84
CA VAL A 82 1.75 7.86 8.47
C VAL A 82 0.80 7.08 9.34
N GLY A 83 0.74 5.78 9.12
CA GLY A 83 -0.04 4.85 9.91
C GLY A 83 0.84 3.83 10.63
N GLU A 84 0.25 3.12 11.57
CA GLU A 84 0.86 2.00 12.25
C GLU A 84 -0.09 0.80 12.16
N ASP A 85 0.47 -0.39 11.98
CA ASP A 85 -0.32 -1.61 11.95
C ASP A 85 0.43 -2.78 12.61
N PHE A 86 -0.34 -3.60 13.32
CA PHE A 86 0.09 -4.89 13.86
C PHE A 86 -0.72 -5.98 13.16
N PHE A 87 -0.09 -6.73 12.26
CA PHE A 87 -0.85 -7.67 11.44
C PHE A 87 -0.25 -9.07 11.38
N ILE A 88 -1.11 -10.04 11.07
CA ILE A 88 -0.77 -11.43 10.82
C ILE A 88 -0.55 -11.59 9.31
N ALA A 89 0.61 -12.12 8.91
CA ALA A 89 0.93 -12.38 7.51
C ALA A 89 -0.03 -13.41 6.90
N ASN A 90 -0.45 -13.19 5.65
CA ASN A 90 -1.36 -14.11 4.95
C ASN A 90 -0.64 -15.33 4.35
N PHE A 91 0.64 -15.18 3.97
CA PHE A 91 1.36 -16.18 3.18
C PHE A 91 2.43 -16.95 3.95
N VAL A 92 2.80 -16.46 5.16
CA VAL A 92 3.82 -17.11 5.98
C VAL A 92 3.23 -17.41 7.34
N LYS A 93 3.06 -18.71 7.60
CA LYS A 93 2.49 -19.19 8.87
C LYS A 93 3.26 -18.62 10.06
N ASP A 94 2.52 -18.29 11.13
CA ASP A 94 3.05 -17.82 12.42
C ASP A 94 4.02 -16.62 12.29
N THR A 95 3.76 -15.75 11.31
CA THR A 95 4.53 -14.52 11.08
C THR A 95 3.67 -13.31 11.39
N TYR A 96 4.20 -12.43 12.22
CA TYR A 96 3.54 -11.23 12.73
C TYR A 96 4.39 -10.01 12.48
N PHE A 97 3.76 -8.92 12.08
CA PHE A 97 4.46 -7.69 11.75
C PHE A 97 4.01 -6.52 12.61
N HIS A 98 4.98 -5.69 12.98
CA HIS A 98 4.79 -4.31 13.40
C HIS A 98 5.23 -3.43 12.24
N SER A 99 4.31 -2.71 11.61
CA SER A 99 4.57 -1.95 10.40
C SER A 99 4.31 -0.45 10.61
N LEU A 100 5.24 0.38 10.12
CA LEU A 100 4.99 1.81 9.90
C LEU A 100 4.69 2.00 8.42
N LEU A 101 3.56 2.64 8.14
CA LEU A 101 2.98 2.76 6.80
C LEU A 101 3.05 4.21 6.35
N TYR A 102 3.83 4.48 5.30
CA TYR A 102 4.01 5.82 4.75
C TYR A 102 3.22 5.95 3.45
N TYR A 103 2.27 6.88 3.39
CA TYR A 103 1.43 7.12 2.20
C TYR A 103 1.81 8.43 1.54
N PHE A 104 2.27 8.37 0.29
CA PHE A 104 2.67 9.54 -0.49
C PHE A 104 1.68 9.85 -1.61
N LEU A 105 1.44 11.13 -1.88
CA LEU A 105 0.82 11.55 -3.13
C LEU A 105 1.77 11.25 -4.28
N CYS A 106 1.26 10.55 -5.30
CA CYS A 106 2.00 10.31 -6.53
C CYS A 106 1.20 10.82 -7.73
N THR A 107 1.90 11.45 -8.67
CA THR A 107 1.30 12.10 -9.85
C THR A 107 2.07 11.75 -11.12
N ASN A 108 1.56 12.22 -12.27
CA ASN A 108 2.20 12.04 -13.58
C ASN A 108 2.54 10.59 -13.91
N PRO A 109 1.60 9.65 -13.82
CA PRO A 109 1.86 8.26 -14.17
C PRO A 109 2.25 8.13 -15.64
N LYS A 110 3.34 7.40 -15.92
CA LYS A 110 3.88 7.16 -17.26
C LYS A 110 4.05 5.66 -17.49
N GLY A 111 3.67 5.20 -18.66
CA GLY A 111 3.70 3.79 -19.06
C GLY A 111 2.33 3.16 -19.07
N GLU A 112 2.27 1.88 -19.41
CA GLU A 112 1.05 1.09 -19.43
C GLU A 112 0.93 0.23 -18.18
N LEU A 113 -0.31 -0.05 -17.76
CA LEU A 113 -0.56 -0.97 -16.66
C LEU A 113 -0.09 -2.37 -17.05
N SER A 114 0.65 -3.01 -16.15
CA SER A 114 1.26 -4.32 -16.40
C SER A 114 1.40 -5.12 -15.11
N THR A 115 1.22 -6.42 -15.20
CA THR A 115 1.47 -7.39 -14.13
C THR A 115 2.79 -8.14 -14.32
N ALA A 116 3.62 -7.74 -15.28
CA ALA A 116 4.87 -8.43 -15.62
C ALA A 116 5.89 -8.40 -14.48
N GLY A 117 5.84 -7.37 -13.63
CA GLY A 117 6.72 -7.20 -12.47
C GLY A 117 6.31 -7.99 -11.23
N PHE A 118 5.15 -8.64 -11.21
CA PHE A 118 4.69 -9.39 -10.05
C PHE A 118 5.66 -10.52 -9.67
N ALA A 119 5.98 -10.60 -8.39
CA ALA A 119 6.70 -11.74 -7.83
C ALA A 119 5.88 -13.05 -8.02
N PRO A 120 6.53 -14.23 -8.05
CA PRO A 120 5.81 -15.49 -8.25
C PRO A 120 4.64 -15.72 -7.29
N TYR A 121 4.79 -15.38 -6.02
CA TYR A 121 3.74 -15.54 -5.01
C TYR A 121 2.60 -14.52 -5.18
N GLU A 122 2.87 -13.33 -5.71
CA GLU A 122 1.86 -12.29 -5.95
C GLU A 122 0.90 -12.71 -7.07
N LYS A 123 1.40 -13.41 -8.09
CA LYS A 123 0.59 -13.93 -9.20
C LYS A 123 -0.52 -14.90 -8.76
N GLU A 124 -0.40 -15.45 -7.56
CA GLU A 124 -1.41 -16.36 -7.00
C GLU A 124 -2.67 -15.64 -6.54
N TYR A 125 -2.57 -14.37 -6.15
CA TYR A 125 -3.68 -13.63 -5.54
C TYR A 125 -3.89 -12.21 -6.07
N MET A 126 -2.87 -11.58 -6.66
CA MET A 126 -2.99 -10.26 -7.28
C MET A 126 -3.54 -10.36 -8.70
N LYS A 127 -4.34 -9.37 -9.05
CA LYS A 127 -4.90 -9.14 -10.38
C LYS A 127 -4.34 -7.85 -10.96
N ALA A 128 -4.63 -7.58 -12.24
CA ALA A 128 -4.23 -6.33 -12.87
C ALA A 128 -4.68 -5.11 -12.05
N PRO A 129 -3.80 -4.12 -11.87
CA PRO A 129 -4.16 -2.87 -11.23
C PRO A 129 -5.23 -2.14 -12.04
N ILE A 130 -6.06 -1.35 -11.37
CA ILE A 130 -7.20 -0.64 -11.98
C ILE A 130 -7.24 0.83 -11.63
N TRP A 131 -7.72 1.66 -12.56
CA TRP A 131 -8.07 3.04 -12.30
C TRP A 131 -9.51 3.14 -11.82
N VAL A 132 -9.71 3.66 -10.60
CA VAL A 132 -11.03 3.81 -9.99
C VAL A 132 -11.39 5.29 -9.90
N PRO A 133 -12.54 5.73 -10.45
CA PRO A 133 -13.06 7.09 -10.28
C PRO A 133 -13.29 7.42 -8.79
N PHE A 134 -13.07 8.66 -8.39
CA PHE A 134 -13.21 9.09 -6.98
C PHE A 134 -14.64 8.90 -6.45
N ASP A 135 -15.66 9.02 -7.30
CA ASP A 135 -17.07 8.83 -6.94
C ASP A 135 -17.47 7.35 -6.69
N GLN A 136 -16.62 6.40 -7.09
CA GLN A 136 -16.83 4.97 -6.87
C GLN A 136 -16.00 4.41 -5.71
N PHE A 137 -15.14 5.23 -5.11
CA PHE A 137 -14.15 4.78 -4.15
C PHE A 137 -14.76 4.30 -2.83
N ASP A 138 -15.81 4.96 -2.33
CA ASP A 138 -16.42 4.69 -1.02
C ASP A 138 -17.10 3.28 -0.94
N THR A 139 -17.30 2.62 -2.07
CA THR A 139 -17.91 1.27 -2.14
C THR A 139 -16.89 0.14 -2.10
N LEU A 140 -15.59 0.46 -2.13
CA LEU A 140 -14.53 -0.53 -2.25
C LEU A 140 -14.12 -1.10 -0.88
N ARG A 141 -13.75 -2.38 -0.90
CA ARG A 141 -13.11 -3.04 0.25
C ARG A 141 -11.60 -2.84 0.18
N PHE A 142 -11.01 -2.44 1.31
CA PHE A 142 -9.56 -2.30 1.46
C PHE A 142 -8.99 -3.28 2.49
N TYR A 143 -7.75 -3.73 2.24
CA TYR A 143 -6.98 -4.60 3.14
C TYR A 143 -5.98 -3.87 4.02
N ASN A 144 -6.00 -2.54 4.02
CA ASN A 144 -5.18 -1.73 4.92
C ASN A 144 -5.93 -1.33 6.21
N SER A 145 -5.22 -0.71 7.14
CA SER A 145 -5.72 -0.32 8.46
C SER A 145 -6.16 1.14 8.56
N ILE A 146 -6.12 1.88 7.46
CA ILE A 146 -6.39 3.32 7.43
C ILE A 146 -7.75 3.64 6.82
N ASP A 147 -8.22 4.88 6.99
CA ASP A 147 -9.35 5.42 6.23
C ASP A 147 -8.89 5.81 4.81
N SER A 148 -8.95 4.84 3.90
CA SER A 148 -8.52 5.00 2.52
C SER A 148 -9.32 6.07 1.77
N ALA A 149 -10.61 6.24 2.08
CA ALA A 149 -11.44 7.26 1.46
C ALA A 149 -11.04 8.68 1.90
N ALA A 150 -10.79 8.89 3.19
CA ALA A 150 -10.25 10.15 3.67
C ALA A 150 -8.88 10.47 3.09
N LEU A 151 -8.03 9.44 2.92
CA LEU A 151 -6.70 9.60 2.32
C LEU A 151 -6.78 10.05 0.86
N VAL A 152 -7.65 9.45 0.03
CA VAL A 152 -7.85 9.84 -1.37
C VAL A 152 -8.43 11.26 -1.46
N ARG A 153 -9.41 11.61 -0.62
CA ARG A 153 -9.91 12.99 -0.54
C ARG A 153 -8.81 13.99 -0.21
N LYS A 154 -7.91 13.67 0.72
CA LYS A 154 -6.75 14.50 1.04
C LYS A 154 -5.79 14.60 -0.16
N ALA A 155 -5.49 13.48 -0.82
CA ALA A 155 -4.64 13.45 -2.01
C ALA A 155 -5.18 14.35 -3.13
N ALA A 156 -6.49 14.34 -3.37
CA ALA A 156 -7.14 15.19 -4.37
C ALA A 156 -6.95 16.71 -4.13
N THR A 157 -6.65 17.13 -2.89
CA THR A 157 -6.31 18.53 -2.59
C THR A 157 -4.88 18.91 -2.94
N GLY A 158 -4.01 17.95 -3.23
CA GLY A 158 -2.57 18.16 -3.43
C GLY A 158 -1.80 18.56 -2.16
N LYS A 159 -2.44 18.53 -0.99
CA LYS A 159 -1.83 18.98 0.28
C LYS A 159 -1.29 17.81 1.07
N GLY A 160 -0.06 17.93 1.54
CA GLY A 160 0.61 16.95 2.41
C GLY A 160 1.79 17.59 3.13
N TYR A 161 2.60 16.78 3.78
CA TYR A 161 3.81 17.22 4.49
C TYR A 161 5.03 17.07 3.58
N THR A 162 5.89 18.08 3.55
CA THR A 162 7.21 17.93 2.92
C THR A 162 8.11 17.11 3.84
N VAL A 163 8.68 16.04 3.31
CA VAL A 163 9.65 15.17 4.03
C VAL A 163 10.91 15.07 3.19
N THR A 164 12.04 15.17 3.85
CA THR A 164 13.33 14.81 3.23
C THR A 164 13.55 13.33 3.47
N VAL A 165 13.51 12.56 2.42
CA VAL A 165 13.71 11.10 2.43
C VAL A 165 14.78 10.71 1.43
#